data_73c94110411f9f8ffe67ff95975702dd
#
_entry.id   73c94110411f9f8ffe67ff95975702dd
#
_cell.length_a   1.000
_cell.length_b   1.000
_cell.length_c   1.000
_cell.angle_alpha   90.00
_cell.angle_beta   90.00
_cell.angle_gamma   90.00
#
_symmetry.space_group_name_H-M   'P 1'
#
loop_
_entity.id
_entity.type
_entity.pdbx_description
1 polymer ?
#
loop_
_entity_poly.entity_id
_entity_poly.type
_entity_poly.pdbx_seq_one_letter_code
_entity_poly.pdbx_strand_id
1 'polypeptide(L)'
;MTARRLHRAALAVAAVLVLAACSAIPTSGPVNQGDAEVTEPSEIDVLAEGPQPGDSPTEIVDGFLAAGAAGFTDDFVTAREYLSGEAKVTWKPSAGVVVSGPVEPAPTTSDTEVTIEVPVLARVDEDGVYTEAPLDARESVTFGMVQDDADQWRIAATPPGLILQQEDFSRSYRPASLYFLSPDEKFLVPESRWFPEKSLGTSIVSGLLAGPSAWLQDAVVTAVPDGVELNPESVPVDDEGVAQVTLAPALAVTRADRGLLLAQIDASLRPVPGIGSVQVFAGDVPLEGAATLERGSGRPSNVEFLQDDGIVALVDGEPEPVPGLGALDSLDPRSPASNEDGSVRVMLSGPSTLSTVPTADGAAQELVTGAGLVAPSVDRFGWAWTARPSSGLVAARADAAAVQVSADWLEGRAVRAVRVARDGVRVAVVSAGADGVQLDVAAITRDESGGPQRLGAPVRAGASLVDASSVVWAEESTLAVIGRSTGNAAVHLVPVAGPTRSLPEVAELAGLAGSSSVIYVTTTAGELRRFVGSTWAQVVGVTGADYPSFPG
;
A
#
# COMPACT_ATOMS: atom_id res chain seq x y z
N MET A 1 -25.60 -74.03 31.95
CA MET A 1 -26.06 -72.81 31.19
C MET A 1 -25.36 -71.50 31.62
N THR A 2 -24.56 -71.52 32.62
CA THR A 2 -23.91 -70.31 33.21
C THR A 2 -22.60 -69.90 32.53
N ALA A 3 -21.78 -70.78 32.02
CA ALA A 3 -20.48 -70.47 31.41
C ALA A 3 -20.59 -69.70 30.05
N ARG A 4 -21.58 -70.01 29.22
CA ARG A 4 -21.80 -69.28 27.93
C ARG A 4 -22.30 -67.85 28.09
N ARG A 5 -22.96 -67.53 29.20
CA ARG A 5 -23.41 -66.15 29.49
C ARG A 5 -22.25 -65.28 29.98
N LEU A 6 -21.32 -65.80 30.76
CA LEU A 6 -20.11 -65.14 31.21
C LEU A 6 -19.15 -64.80 30.05
N HIS A 7 -18.99 -65.74 29.09
CA HIS A 7 -18.15 -65.45 27.88
C HIS A 7 -18.74 -64.36 26.98
N ARG A 8 -20.07 -64.32 26.84
CA ARG A 8 -20.74 -63.26 26.04
C ARG A 8 -20.69 -61.89 26.74
N ALA A 9 -20.76 -61.81 28.05
CA ALA A 9 -20.61 -60.58 28.81
C ALA A 9 -19.16 -60.08 28.76
N ALA A 10 -18.16 -60.97 28.84
CA ALA A 10 -16.75 -60.61 28.73
C ALA A 10 -16.39 -60.10 27.31
N LEU A 11 -16.96 -60.69 26.25
CA LEU A 11 -16.78 -60.21 24.87
C LEU A 11 -17.46 -58.82 24.62
N ALA A 12 -18.62 -58.57 25.23
CA ALA A 12 -19.30 -57.28 25.11
C ALA A 12 -18.53 -56.17 25.82
N VAL A 13 -17.96 -56.42 27.00
CA VAL A 13 -17.12 -55.48 27.74
C VAL A 13 -15.81 -55.19 27.00
N ALA A 14 -15.18 -56.23 26.40
CA ALA A 14 -13.99 -56.03 25.57
C ALA A 14 -14.28 -55.22 24.31
N ALA A 15 -15.42 -55.41 23.66
CA ALA A 15 -15.83 -54.60 22.48
C ALA A 15 -16.10 -53.15 22.82
N VAL A 16 -16.67 -52.84 24.01
CA VAL A 16 -16.90 -51.46 24.48
C VAL A 16 -15.57 -50.75 24.83
N LEU A 17 -14.59 -51.48 25.39
CA LEU A 17 -13.27 -50.91 25.69
C LEU A 17 -12.43 -50.61 24.44
N VAL A 18 -12.62 -51.34 23.34
CA VAL A 18 -11.92 -51.09 22.07
C VAL A 18 -12.53 -49.87 21.32
N LEU A 19 -13.83 -49.60 21.50
CA LEU A 19 -14.50 -48.46 20.90
C LEU A 19 -14.24 -47.11 21.64
N ALA A 20 -13.78 -47.17 22.89
CA ALA A 20 -13.44 -45.96 23.67
C ALA A 20 -12.00 -45.46 23.42
N ALA A 21 -11.17 -46.17 22.66
CA ALA A 21 -9.77 -45.82 22.42
C ALA A 21 -9.54 -44.81 21.24
N CYS A 22 -10.59 -44.38 20.53
CA CYS A 22 -10.47 -43.53 19.32
C CYS A 22 -10.92 -42.07 19.50
N SER A 23 -11.00 -41.54 20.72
CA SER A 23 -11.39 -40.12 20.87
C SER A 23 -10.59 -39.34 21.91
N ALA A 24 -9.28 -39.51 21.94
CA ALA A 24 -8.41 -38.58 22.65
C ALA A 24 -7.62 -37.75 21.60
N ILE A 25 -8.19 -36.62 21.17
CA ILE A 25 -7.40 -35.57 20.56
C ILE A 25 -6.62 -34.94 21.73
N PRO A 26 -5.28 -34.98 21.76
CA PRO A 26 -4.51 -34.33 22.80
C PRO A 26 -4.69 -32.80 22.65
N THR A 27 -5.35 -32.19 23.62
CA THR A 27 -5.55 -30.72 23.67
C THR A 27 -4.40 -30.01 24.38
N SER A 28 -3.31 -30.67 24.76
CA SER A 28 -2.09 -30.08 25.30
C SER A 28 -0.91 -31.02 25.04
N GLY A 29 -0.01 -30.60 24.20
CA GLY A 29 1.32 -31.13 24.00
C GLY A 29 2.31 -29.96 23.97
N PRO A 30 3.60 -30.15 24.33
CA PRO A 30 4.57 -29.09 24.10
C PRO A 30 4.58 -28.77 22.59
N VAL A 31 4.45 -27.50 22.24
CA VAL A 31 4.72 -27.03 20.89
C VAL A 31 6.24 -27.16 20.71
N ASN A 32 6.68 -28.27 20.13
CA ASN A 32 7.99 -28.32 19.57
C ASN A 32 7.97 -27.33 18.40
N GLN A 33 8.78 -26.28 18.48
CA GLN A 33 9.25 -25.61 17.29
C GLN A 33 9.98 -26.69 16.50
N GLY A 34 9.30 -27.29 15.53
CA GLY A 34 9.98 -28.04 14.51
C GLY A 34 10.84 -27.05 13.77
N ASP A 35 12.13 -27.32 13.64
CA ASP A 35 12.93 -26.77 12.55
C ASP A 35 12.28 -27.30 11.24
N ALA A 36 11.23 -26.62 10.81
CA ALA A 36 10.85 -26.66 9.43
C ALA A 36 11.93 -25.84 8.72
N GLU A 37 13.00 -26.48 8.28
CA GLU A 37 13.62 -26.06 7.04
C GLU A 37 12.48 -26.08 6.01
N VAL A 38 11.80 -24.96 5.86
CA VAL A 38 11.00 -24.69 4.67
C VAL A 38 12.06 -24.60 3.58
N THR A 39 12.29 -25.72 2.89
CA THR A 39 12.98 -25.69 1.62
C THR A 39 12.18 -24.71 0.79
N GLU A 40 12.75 -23.53 0.53
CA GLU A 40 12.15 -22.56 -0.36
C GLU A 40 11.76 -23.34 -1.63
N PRO A 41 10.54 -23.20 -2.13
CA PRO A 41 10.16 -23.88 -3.37
C PRO A 41 11.21 -23.47 -4.40
N SER A 42 11.90 -24.43 -4.98
CA SER A 42 12.84 -24.20 -6.07
C SER A 42 12.16 -23.31 -7.07
N GLU A 43 12.75 -22.16 -7.37
CA GLU A 43 12.26 -21.29 -8.43
C GLU A 43 12.06 -22.18 -9.66
N ILE A 44 10.84 -22.26 -10.16
CA ILE A 44 10.56 -22.92 -11.41
C ILE A 44 11.05 -21.94 -12.47
N ASP A 45 12.29 -22.10 -12.92
CA ASP A 45 12.82 -21.37 -14.06
C ASP A 45 11.95 -21.69 -15.27
N VAL A 46 11.09 -20.75 -15.65
CA VAL A 46 10.35 -20.84 -16.91
C VAL A 46 11.34 -20.50 -18.01
N LEU A 47 11.85 -21.52 -18.68
CA LEU A 47 12.70 -21.33 -19.84
C LEU A 47 11.83 -20.92 -21.04
N ALA A 48 12.13 -19.78 -21.62
CA ALA A 48 11.52 -19.35 -22.86
C ALA A 48 12.05 -20.21 -24.03
N GLU A 49 11.17 -20.59 -24.94
CA GLU A 49 11.55 -21.15 -26.22
C GLU A 49 11.76 -20.03 -27.25
N GLY A 50 12.74 -20.15 -28.14
CA GLY A 50 12.93 -19.24 -29.25
C GLY A 50 11.95 -19.50 -30.39
N PRO A 51 11.88 -18.61 -31.41
CA PRO A 51 10.96 -18.74 -32.54
C PRO A 51 11.25 -20.03 -33.33
N GLN A 52 10.18 -20.76 -33.69
CA GLN A 52 10.30 -22.02 -34.44
C GLN A 52 10.18 -21.78 -35.95
N PRO A 53 10.83 -22.61 -36.75
CA PRO A 53 10.69 -22.53 -38.21
C PRO A 53 9.24 -22.76 -38.67
N GLY A 54 8.68 -21.78 -39.39
CA GLY A 54 7.32 -21.84 -39.90
C GLY A 54 6.26 -21.26 -39.01
N ASP A 55 6.63 -20.67 -37.86
CA ASP A 55 5.71 -19.94 -37.00
C ASP A 55 4.98 -18.84 -37.80
N SER A 56 3.68 -18.74 -37.60
CA SER A 56 2.84 -17.67 -38.13
C SER A 56 3.11 -16.33 -37.42
N PRO A 57 2.71 -15.18 -37.99
CA PRO A 57 2.85 -13.89 -37.33
C PRO A 57 2.27 -13.86 -35.92
N THR A 58 1.12 -14.50 -35.67
CA THR A 58 0.48 -14.58 -34.35
C THR A 58 1.31 -15.41 -33.37
N GLU A 59 1.81 -16.59 -33.79
CA GLU A 59 2.66 -17.44 -32.96
C GLU A 59 3.99 -16.76 -32.60
N ILE A 60 4.54 -15.92 -33.49
CA ILE A 60 5.72 -15.09 -33.20
C ILE A 60 5.42 -14.04 -32.12
N VAL A 61 4.24 -13.39 -32.15
CA VAL A 61 3.85 -12.42 -31.12
C VAL A 61 3.59 -13.12 -29.79
N ASP A 62 2.86 -14.23 -29.78
CA ASP A 62 2.61 -15.03 -28.58
C ASP A 62 3.92 -15.53 -27.95
N GLY A 63 4.85 -16.03 -28.76
CA GLY A 63 6.17 -16.46 -28.34
C GLY A 63 7.02 -15.31 -27.78
N PHE A 64 6.95 -14.11 -28.39
CA PHE A 64 7.62 -12.91 -27.89
C PHE A 64 7.10 -12.50 -26.51
N LEU A 65 5.78 -12.51 -26.30
CA LEU A 65 5.17 -12.18 -25.00
C LEU A 65 5.59 -13.20 -23.94
N ALA A 66 5.55 -14.49 -24.26
CA ALA A 66 5.98 -15.56 -23.36
C ALA A 66 7.48 -15.47 -23.03
N ALA A 67 8.34 -15.19 -24.03
CA ALA A 67 9.76 -14.99 -23.83
C ALA A 67 10.06 -13.71 -23.03
N GLY A 68 9.23 -12.67 -23.17
CA GLY A 68 9.27 -11.46 -22.34
C GLY A 68 8.97 -11.74 -20.87
N ALA A 69 7.99 -12.60 -20.60
CA ALA A 69 7.63 -13.00 -19.23
C ALA A 69 8.72 -13.84 -18.54
N ALA A 70 9.44 -14.68 -19.30
CA ALA A 70 10.56 -15.48 -18.81
C ALA A 70 11.92 -14.74 -18.83
N GLY A 71 11.98 -13.57 -19.45
CA GLY A 71 13.24 -12.88 -19.80
C GLY A 71 14.11 -12.43 -18.64
N PHE A 72 13.59 -12.44 -17.40
CA PHE A 72 14.38 -12.13 -16.19
C PHE A 72 15.44 -13.20 -15.89
N THR A 73 15.34 -14.39 -16.45
CA THR A 73 16.32 -15.49 -16.27
C THR A 73 17.50 -15.39 -17.23
N ASP A 74 17.28 -14.88 -18.46
CA ASP A 74 18.25 -14.85 -19.56
C ASP A 74 18.59 -13.43 -20.07
N ASP A 75 18.25 -12.38 -19.30
CA ASP A 75 18.41 -10.98 -19.70
C ASP A 75 17.73 -10.65 -21.03
N PHE A 76 16.57 -11.27 -21.27
CA PHE A 76 15.72 -11.09 -22.45
C PHE A 76 16.39 -11.50 -23.79
N VAL A 77 17.41 -12.36 -23.74
CA VAL A 77 18.10 -12.85 -24.94
C VAL A 77 17.13 -13.59 -25.86
N THR A 78 16.34 -14.52 -25.31
CA THR A 78 15.36 -15.29 -26.08
C THR A 78 14.26 -14.40 -26.65
N ALA A 79 13.75 -13.43 -25.89
CA ALA A 79 12.75 -12.47 -26.39
C ALA A 79 13.29 -11.66 -27.59
N ARG A 80 14.57 -11.30 -27.58
CA ARG A 80 15.20 -10.60 -28.72
C ARG A 80 15.35 -11.44 -29.96
N GLU A 81 15.27 -12.77 -29.90
CA GLU A 81 15.30 -13.64 -31.10
C GLU A 81 14.03 -13.50 -31.93
N TYR A 82 12.92 -13.10 -31.35
CA TYR A 82 11.66 -12.79 -32.04
C TYR A 82 11.71 -11.45 -32.81
N LEU A 83 12.68 -10.59 -32.49
CA LEU A 83 12.82 -9.26 -33.06
C LEU A 83 13.79 -9.25 -34.25
N SER A 84 13.58 -8.32 -35.17
CA SER A 84 14.47 -8.10 -36.32
C SER A 84 14.91 -6.64 -36.46
N GLY A 85 15.96 -6.42 -37.21
CA GLY A 85 16.45 -5.09 -37.60
C GLY A 85 16.71 -4.18 -36.41
N GLU A 86 16.17 -2.95 -36.46
CA GLU A 86 16.34 -1.95 -35.44
C GLU A 86 15.62 -2.34 -34.11
N ALA A 87 14.46 -3.00 -34.18
CA ALA A 87 13.72 -3.41 -33.00
C ALA A 87 14.55 -4.32 -32.09
N LYS A 88 15.34 -5.24 -32.65
CA LYS A 88 16.22 -6.14 -31.89
C LYS A 88 17.24 -5.39 -31.02
N VAL A 89 17.69 -4.23 -31.46
CA VAL A 89 18.75 -3.42 -30.81
C VAL A 89 18.12 -2.38 -29.88
N THR A 90 17.04 -1.75 -30.30
CA THR A 90 16.47 -0.58 -29.60
C THR A 90 15.39 -0.91 -28.58
N TRP A 91 14.80 -2.11 -28.65
CA TRP A 91 13.79 -2.50 -27.69
C TRP A 91 14.32 -2.53 -26.25
N LYS A 92 13.62 -1.83 -25.36
CA LYS A 92 13.98 -1.66 -23.95
C LYS A 92 12.93 -2.34 -23.08
N PRO A 93 13.17 -3.55 -22.56
CA PRO A 93 12.24 -4.23 -21.64
C PRO A 93 12.06 -3.46 -20.32
N SER A 94 13.06 -2.67 -19.88
CA SER A 94 13.02 -1.87 -18.66
C SER A 94 12.27 -0.55 -18.78
N ALA A 95 11.72 -0.20 -19.95
CA ALA A 95 11.00 1.06 -20.14
C ALA A 95 9.62 1.11 -19.43
N GLY A 96 9.17 -0.01 -18.89
CA GLY A 96 7.94 -0.13 -18.12
C GLY A 96 7.26 -1.47 -18.33
N VAL A 97 6.15 -1.67 -17.61
CA VAL A 97 5.36 -2.90 -17.68
C VAL A 97 3.88 -2.56 -17.77
N VAL A 98 3.20 -3.18 -18.73
CA VAL A 98 1.74 -3.29 -18.74
C VAL A 98 1.38 -4.58 -18.01
N VAL A 99 0.75 -4.48 -16.84
CA VAL A 99 0.20 -5.64 -16.13
C VAL A 99 -1.16 -5.94 -16.72
N SER A 100 -1.32 -7.14 -17.26
CA SER A 100 -2.52 -7.50 -18.01
C SER A 100 -3.31 -8.62 -17.34
N GLY A 101 -4.61 -8.64 -17.64
CA GLY A 101 -5.41 -9.86 -17.56
C GLY A 101 -5.00 -10.84 -18.66
N PRO A 102 -5.73 -11.98 -18.79
CA PRO A 102 -5.50 -12.92 -19.86
C PRO A 102 -5.61 -12.23 -21.23
N VAL A 103 -4.55 -12.34 -22.04
CA VAL A 103 -4.52 -11.82 -23.41
C VAL A 103 -5.06 -12.90 -24.34
N GLU A 104 -6.08 -12.57 -25.13
CA GLU A 104 -6.62 -13.47 -26.14
C GLU A 104 -5.86 -13.25 -27.47
N PRO A 105 -5.53 -14.32 -28.21
CA PRO A 105 -4.94 -14.20 -29.52
C PRO A 105 -5.82 -13.34 -30.45
N ALA A 106 -5.24 -12.32 -31.04
CA ALA A 106 -5.99 -11.47 -31.96
C ALA A 106 -6.21 -12.15 -33.31
N PRO A 107 -7.35 -11.91 -33.98
CA PRO A 107 -7.47 -12.26 -35.39
C PRO A 107 -6.47 -11.42 -36.17
N THR A 108 -5.59 -12.08 -36.93
CA THR A 108 -4.61 -11.45 -37.82
C THR A 108 -5.32 -10.47 -38.78
N THR A 109 -5.01 -9.18 -38.69
CA THR A 109 -5.62 -8.15 -39.53
C THR A 109 -4.92 -8.03 -40.88
N SER A 110 -3.61 -8.39 -40.95
CA SER A 110 -2.83 -8.46 -42.18
C SER A 110 -1.58 -9.32 -41.94
N ASP A 111 -0.92 -9.74 -43.01
CA ASP A 111 0.35 -10.49 -42.91
C ASP A 111 1.50 -9.64 -42.34
N THR A 112 1.38 -8.30 -42.38
CA THR A 112 2.44 -7.36 -41.96
C THR A 112 2.18 -6.72 -40.58
N GLU A 113 1.03 -6.96 -39.98
CA GLU A 113 0.66 -6.39 -38.68
C GLU A 113 -0.17 -7.39 -37.86
N VAL A 114 0.20 -7.55 -36.61
CA VAL A 114 -0.58 -8.27 -35.59
C VAL A 114 -0.99 -7.29 -34.52
N THR A 115 -2.30 -7.15 -34.30
CA THR A 115 -2.86 -6.31 -33.22
C THR A 115 -3.52 -7.20 -32.19
N ILE A 116 -3.19 -6.98 -30.92
CA ILE A 116 -3.80 -7.68 -29.78
C ILE A 116 -4.57 -6.68 -28.90
N GLU A 117 -5.66 -7.13 -28.31
CA GLU A 117 -6.39 -6.39 -27.29
C GLU A 117 -5.92 -6.85 -25.92
N VAL A 118 -5.28 -5.95 -25.17
CA VAL A 118 -4.72 -6.22 -23.84
C VAL A 118 -5.66 -5.66 -22.76
N PRO A 119 -6.26 -6.53 -21.91
CA PRO A 119 -6.95 -6.06 -20.72
C PRO A 119 -5.91 -5.49 -19.73
N VAL A 120 -5.96 -4.18 -19.47
CA VAL A 120 -4.97 -3.51 -18.63
C VAL A 120 -5.46 -3.48 -17.18
N LEU A 121 -4.70 -4.09 -16.27
CA LEU A 121 -4.95 -4.05 -14.82
C LEU A 121 -4.16 -2.94 -14.15
N ALA A 122 -2.93 -2.71 -14.61
CA ALA A 122 -2.05 -1.66 -14.10
C ALA A 122 -0.90 -1.36 -15.09
N ARG A 123 -0.15 -0.31 -14.78
CA ARG A 123 1.11 0.04 -15.43
C ARG A 123 2.17 0.28 -14.38
N VAL A 124 3.38 -0.11 -14.68
CA VAL A 124 4.58 0.27 -13.93
C VAL A 124 5.49 1.01 -14.89
N ASP A 125 5.90 2.22 -14.57
CA ASP A 125 6.82 3.00 -15.39
C ASP A 125 8.29 2.60 -15.18
N GLU A 126 9.22 3.28 -15.86
CA GLU A 126 10.66 2.99 -15.76
C GLU A 126 11.24 3.26 -14.36
N ASP A 127 10.59 4.12 -13.56
CA ASP A 127 10.96 4.45 -12.18
C ASP A 127 10.33 3.49 -11.16
N GLY A 128 9.51 2.53 -11.61
CA GLY A 128 8.82 1.57 -10.76
C GLY A 128 7.52 2.09 -10.14
N VAL A 129 7.00 3.22 -10.59
CA VAL A 129 5.72 3.76 -10.09
C VAL A 129 4.56 2.95 -10.66
N TYR A 130 3.83 2.29 -9.77
CA TYR A 130 2.65 1.50 -10.12
C TYR A 130 1.40 2.36 -10.17
N THR A 131 0.68 2.28 -11.26
CA THR A 131 -0.61 2.94 -11.45
C THR A 131 -1.68 1.90 -11.78
N GLU A 132 -2.65 1.71 -10.89
CA GLU A 132 -3.80 0.82 -11.12
C GLU A 132 -4.68 1.38 -12.25
N ALA A 133 -5.16 0.51 -13.13
CA ALA A 133 -6.07 0.88 -14.20
C ALA A 133 -7.54 0.86 -13.73
N PRO A 134 -8.44 1.66 -14.33
CA PRO A 134 -9.88 1.53 -14.14
C PRO A 134 -10.38 0.14 -14.52
N LEU A 135 -11.52 -0.25 -13.94
CA LEU A 135 -12.19 -1.50 -14.33
C LEU A 135 -12.44 -1.54 -15.84
N ASP A 136 -12.25 -2.73 -16.41
CA ASP A 136 -12.46 -3.00 -17.84
C ASP A 136 -11.58 -2.17 -18.80
N ALA A 137 -10.49 -1.58 -18.33
CA ALA A 137 -9.51 -0.89 -19.17
C ALA A 137 -8.90 -1.85 -20.19
N ARG A 138 -8.82 -1.42 -21.45
CA ARG A 138 -8.24 -2.19 -22.56
C ARG A 138 -7.35 -1.29 -23.40
N GLU A 139 -6.36 -1.90 -24.04
CA GLU A 139 -5.45 -1.23 -24.97
C GLU A 139 -5.19 -2.13 -26.16
N SER A 140 -5.22 -1.53 -27.35
CA SER A 140 -4.82 -2.20 -28.59
C SER A 140 -3.33 -2.02 -28.81
N VAL A 141 -2.57 -3.11 -28.85
CA VAL A 141 -1.12 -3.12 -29.12
C VAL A 141 -0.86 -3.74 -30.48
N THR A 142 -0.14 -3.01 -31.34
CA THR A 142 0.18 -3.44 -32.70
C THR A 142 1.66 -3.76 -32.84
N PHE A 143 1.97 -4.92 -33.42
CA PHE A 143 3.29 -5.40 -33.75
C PHE A 143 3.47 -5.37 -35.26
N GLY A 144 4.51 -4.70 -35.74
CA GLY A 144 4.88 -4.72 -37.16
C GLY A 144 5.69 -5.99 -37.50
N MET A 145 5.24 -6.74 -38.51
CA MET A 145 5.80 -8.02 -38.87
C MET A 145 6.62 -7.93 -40.19
N VAL A 146 7.69 -8.69 -40.25
CA VAL A 146 8.55 -8.81 -41.46
C VAL A 146 9.06 -10.24 -41.56
N GLN A 147 9.30 -10.70 -42.81
CA GLN A 147 10.04 -11.94 -43.02
C GLN A 147 11.54 -11.65 -43.13
N ASP A 148 12.35 -12.49 -42.48
CA ASP A 148 13.80 -12.46 -42.59
C ASP A 148 14.29 -13.12 -43.91
N ASP A 149 15.60 -13.16 -44.12
CA ASP A 149 16.21 -13.72 -45.33
C ASP A 149 15.96 -15.24 -45.53
N ALA A 150 15.43 -15.91 -44.51
CA ALA A 150 15.05 -17.32 -44.54
C ALA A 150 13.52 -17.53 -44.61
N ASP A 151 12.76 -16.49 -45.02
CA ASP A 151 11.30 -16.44 -45.08
C ASP A 151 10.62 -16.75 -43.71
N GLN A 152 11.30 -16.48 -42.59
CA GLN A 152 10.74 -16.65 -41.26
C GLN A 152 10.21 -15.32 -40.72
N TRP A 153 9.03 -15.35 -40.07
CA TRP A 153 8.44 -14.15 -39.49
C TRP A 153 9.21 -13.65 -38.27
N ARG A 154 9.34 -12.33 -38.16
CA ARG A 154 9.94 -11.62 -37.03
C ARG A 154 9.19 -10.30 -36.78
N ILE A 155 9.30 -9.78 -35.58
CA ILE A 155 8.74 -8.47 -35.18
C ILE A 155 9.76 -7.38 -35.58
N ALA A 156 9.37 -6.49 -36.47
CA ALA A 156 10.16 -5.34 -36.88
C ALA A 156 9.84 -4.07 -36.11
N ALA A 157 8.66 -4.00 -35.49
CA ALA A 157 8.23 -2.87 -34.62
C ALA A 157 7.39 -3.38 -33.47
N THR A 158 7.72 -2.94 -32.26
CA THR A 158 7.00 -3.22 -31.01
C THR A 158 7.11 -2.00 -30.07
N PRO A 159 6.09 -1.71 -29.23
CA PRO A 159 6.26 -0.75 -28.16
C PRO A 159 7.42 -1.12 -27.21
N PRO A 160 8.05 -0.15 -26.53
CA PRO A 160 9.01 -0.42 -25.49
C PRO A 160 8.32 -1.02 -24.25
N GLY A 161 9.09 -1.66 -23.36
CA GLY A 161 8.59 -2.28 -22.14
C GLY A 161 8.09 -3.71 -22.34
N LEU A 162 7.40 -4.20 -21.32
CA LEU A 162 6.88 -5.56 -21.23
C LEU A 162 5.35 -5.55 -21.11
N ILE A 163 4.71 -6.59 -21.61
CA ILE A 163 3.32 -6.93 -21.30
C ILE A 163 3.38 -8.23 -20.51
N LEU A 164 3.02 -8.17 -19.23
CA LEU A 164 3.05 -9.33 -18.33
C LEU A 164 1.65 -9.63 -17.82
N GLN A 165 1.23 -10.87 -17.89
CA GLN A 165 0.03 -11.28 -17.17
C GLN A 165 0.24 -11.12 -15.67
N GLN A 166 -0.84 -10.90 -14.93
CA GLN A 166 -0.79 -10.62 -13.48
C GLN A 166 0.01 -11.68 -12.70
N GLU A 167 -0.10 -12.95 -13.07
CA GLU A 167 0.63 -14.05 -12.44
C GLU A 167 2.14 -13.94 -12.67
N ASP A 168 2.56 -13.62 -13.89
CA ASP A 168 3.97 -13.45 -14.26
C ASP A 168 4.55 -12.19 -13.61
N PHE A 169 3.77 -11.09 -13.60
CA PHE A 169 4.15 -9.87 -12.90
C PHE A 169 4.34 -10.13 -11.40
N SER A 170 3.40 -10.82 -10.75
CA SER A 170 3.47 -11.13 -9.33
C SER A 170 4.63 -12.06 -8.97
N ARG A 171 5.12 -12.87 -9.92
CA ARG A 171 6.28 -13.72 -9.75
C ARG A 171 7.60 -12.95 -9.91
N SER A 172 7.64 -12.00 -10.85
CA SER A 172 8.89 -11.34 -11.27
C SER A 172 9.14 -9.98 -10.63
N TYR A 173 8.10 -9.32 -10.08
CA TYR A 173 8.19 -8.00 -9.47
C TYR A 173 7.78 -8.03 -8.00
N ARG A 174 8.43 -7.18 -7.20
CA ARG A 174 8.10 -6.98 -5.78
C ARG A 174 7.90 -5.51 -5.48
N PRO A 175 6.89 -5.18 -4.64
CA PRO A 175 6.77 -3.84 -4.10
C PRO A 175 7.87 -3.58 -3.06
N ALA A 176 8.43 -2.39 -3.09
CA ALA A 176 9.39 -1.92 -2.12
C ALA A 176 9.05 -0.49 -1.71
N SER A 177 9.32 -0.14 -0.45
CA SER A 177 9.20 1.23 0.04
C SER A 177 10.55 1.91 0.02
N LEU A 178 10.68 2.97 -0.76
CA LEU A 178 11.80 3.90 -0.69
C LEU A 178 11.46 4.93 0.38
N TYR A 179 12.33 5.08 1.38
CA TYR A 179 12.08 6.02 2.46
C TYR A 179 12.83 7.33 2.23
N PHE A 180 12.08 8.42 2.20
CA PHE A 180 12.59 9.80 2.22
C PHE A 180 12.36 10.40 3.62
N LEU A 181 12.77 11.64 3.83
CA LEU A 181 12.66 12.30 5.13
C LEU A 181 11.59 13.38 5.07
N SER A 182 10.85 13.55 6.17
CA SER A 182 10.02 14.76 6.34
C SER A 182 10.90 16.00 6.36
N PRO A 183 10.40 17.21 6.01
CA PRO A 183 11.21 18.44 5.97
C PRO A 183 11.88 18.81 7.30
N ASP A 184 11.34 18.37 8.43
CA ASP A 184 11.92 18.54 9.77
C ASP A 184 12.87 17.40 10.18
N GLU A 185 13.16 16.47 9.26
CA GLU A 185 14.09 15.34 9.41
C GLU A 185 13.77 14.43 10.62
N LYS A 186 12.49 14.33 11.00
CA LYS A 186 12.07 13.51 12.14
C LYS A 186 11.37 12.21 11.73
N PHE A 187 10.75 12.18 10.56
CA PHE A 187 10.00 11.05 10.06
C PHE A 187 10.59 10.48 8.77
N LEU A 188 10.50 9.17 8.66
CA LEU A 188 10.66 8.44 7.40
C LEU A 188 9.32 8.45 6.66
N VAL A 189 9.33 8.90 5.41
CA VAL A 189 8.18 9.01 4.52
C VAL A 189 8.32 7.97 3.41
N PRO A 190 7.47 6.94 3.36
CA PRO A 190 7.59 5.90 2.35
C PRO A 190 6.99 6.32 1.02
N GLU A 191 7.68 5.95 -0.05
CA GLU A 191 7.18 5.93 -1.42
C GLU A 191 7.26 4.50 -1.95
N SER A 192 6.10 3.91 -2.30
CA SER A 192 6.06 2.53 -2.80
C SER A 192 6.37 2.50 -4.29
N ARG A 193 7.31 1.64 -4.69
CA ARG A 193 7.68 1.34 -6.09
C ARG A 193 7.77 -0.16 -6.31
N TRP A 194 7.71 -0.59 -7.56
CA TRP A 194 7.79 -2.00 -7.95
C TRP A 194 9.04 -2.24 -8.77
N PHE A 195 9.83 -3.22 -8.38
CA PHE A 195 11.08 -3.56 -9.03
C PHE A 195 11.18 -5.06 -9.32
N PRO A 196 11.99 -5.46 -10.33
CA PRO A 196 12.31 -6.86 -10.55
C PRO A 196 12.93 -7.49 -9.30
N GLU A 197 12.45 -8.67 -8.90
CA GLU A 197 12.90 -9.38 -7.71
C GLU A 197 14.41 -9.69 -7.76
N LYS A 198 14.90 -10.13 -8.93
CA LYS A 198 16.32 -10.47 -9.15
C LYS A 198 17.31 -9.36 -8.82
N SER A 199 16.90 -8.09 -8.96
CA SER A 199 17.75 -6.91 -8.70
C SER A 199 17.19 -5.99 -7.62
N LEU A 200 16.31 -6.50 -6.75
CA LEU A 200 15.51 -5.69 -5.85
C LEU A 200 16.34 -4.72 -4.98
N GLY A 201 17.39 -5.22 -4.31
CA GLY A 201 18.25 -4.37 -3.48
C GLY A 201 18.96 -3.27 -4.26
N THR A 202 19.49 -3.60 -5.44
CA THR A 202 20.12 -2.63 -6.35
C THR A 202 19.11 -1.58 -6.84
N SER A 203 17.92 -2.01 -7.27
CA SER A 203 16.87 -1.12 -7.76
C SER A 203 16.35 -0.16 -6.67
N ILE A 204 16.23 -0.63 -5.43
CA ILE A 204 15.86 0.21 -4.27
C ILE A 204 16.89 1.33 -4.07
N VAL A 205 18.18 0.99 -4.01
CA VAL A 205 19.23 2.01 -3.80
C VAL A 205 19.31 2.95 -5.00
N SER A 206 19.25 2.44 -6.23
CA SER A 206 19.20 3.28 -7.44
C SER A 206 18.01 4.25 -7.41
N GLY A 207 16.82 3.79 -6.99
CA GLY A 207 15.64 4.63 -6.82
C GLY A 207 15.80 5.70 -5.73
N LEU A 208 16.48 5.38 -4.61
CA LEU A 208 16.81 6.37 -3.58
C LEU A 208 17.78 7.45 -4.10
N LEU A 209 18.79 7.03 -4.90
CA LEU A 209 19.76 7.94 -5.51
C LEU A 209 19.12 8.84 -6.59
N ALA A 210 18.13 8.32 -7.33
CA ALA A 210 17.35 9.09 -8.29
C ALA A 210 16.41 10.13 -7.60
N GLY A 211 16.10 9.91 -6.32
CA GLY A 211 15.25 10.80 -5.53
C GLY A 211 13.76 10.46 -5.58
N PRO A 212 12.93 11.30 -4.89
CA PRO A 212 11.49 11.10 -4.83
C PRO A 212 10.81 11.43 -6.17
N SER A 213 9.70 10.73 -6.45
CA SER A 213 8.86 11.03 -7.62
C SER A 213 8.28 12.45 -7.56
N ALA A 214 7.89 12.97 -8.72
CA ALA A 214 7.39 14.33 -8.89
C ALA A 214 6.23 14.71 -7.95
N TRP A 215 5.38 13.75 -7.56
CA TRP A 215 4.26 14.02 -6.67
C TRP A 215 4.67 14.28 -5.21
N LEU A 216 5.84 13.76 -4.78
CA LEU A 216 6.33 13.79 -3.39
C LEU A 216 7.51 14.77 -3.20
N GLN A 217 8.26 15.08 -4.27
CA GLN A 217 9.53 15.81 -4.22
C GLN A 217 9.49 17.17 -3.49
N ASP A 218 8.37 17.91 -3.58
CA ASP A 218 8.23 19.25 -2.96
C ASP A 218 7.93 19.18 -1.45
N ALA A 219 7.71 18.00 -0.89
CA ALA A 219 7.26 17.82 0.49
C ALA A 219 8.17 16.90 1.33
N VAL A 220 9.24 16.37 0.74
CA VAL A 220 10.24 15.56 1.41
C VAL A 220 11.65 16.06 1.13
N VAL A 221 12.59 15.62 1.93
CA VAL A 221 14.03 15.80 1.70
C VAL A 221 14.72 14.45 1.64
N THR A 222 15.92 14.42 1.07
CA THR A 222 16.77 13.21 1.04
C THR A 222 18.11 13.50 1.71
N ALA A 223 18.63 12.50 2.42
CA ALA A 223 20.00 12.57 2.96
C ALA A 223 21.06 12.19 1.92
N VAL A 224 20.63 11.72 0.74
CA VAL A 224 21.55 11.40 -0.37
C VAL A 224 22.01 12.70 -1.02
N PRO A 225 23.32 12.96 -1.09
CA PRO A 225 23.83 14.14 -1.79
C PRO A 225 23.68 14.03 -3.30
N ASP A 226 23.51 15.17 -3.96
CA ASP A 226 23.44 15.24 -5.42
C ASP A 226 24.68 14.64 -6.10
N GLY A 227 24.46 13.90 -7.17
CA GLY A 227 25.53 13.31 -7.99
C GLY A 227 26.24 12.10 -7.33
N VAL A 228 25.63 11.52 -6.31
CA VAL A 228 26.10 10.24 -5.73
C VAL A 228 25.51 9.09 -6.52
N GLU A 229 26.34 8.10 -6.83
CA GLU A 229 26.02 6.91 -7.61
C GLU A 229 26.48 5.64 -6.88
N LEU A 230 25.91 4.49 -7.23
CA LEU A 230 26.43 3.17 -6.84
C LEU A 230 27.74 2.86 -7.60
N ASN A 231 28.75 2.38 -6.89
CA ASN A 231 29.99 1.93 -7.50
C ASN A 231 30.61 0.75 -6.72
N PRO A 232 30.45 -0.52 -7.18
CA PRO A 232 29.85 -0.95 -8.44
C PRO A 232 28.33 -0.66 -8.54
N GLU A 233 27.79 -0.70 -9.74
CA GLU A 233 26.35 -0.50 -10.03
C GLU A 233 25.47 -1.67 -9.55
N SER A 234 25.75 -2.17 -8.34
CA SER A 234 25.03 -3.28 -7.72
C SER A 234 25.15 -3.24 -6.21
N VAL A 235 24.20 -3.87 -5.53
CA VAL A 235 24.18 -4.08 -4.09
C VAL A 235 24.29 -5.58 -3.83
N PRO A 236 25.51 -6.12 -3.65
CA PRO A 236 25.70 -7.52 -3.32
C PRO A 236 25.20 -7.79 -1.89
N VAL A 237 24.63 -8.97 -1.71
CA VAL A 237 24.23 -9.51 -0.40
C VAL A 237 25.07 -10.78 -0.18
N ASP A 238 25.76 -10.86 0.94
CA ASP A 238 26.57 -12.02 1.28
C ASP A 238 25.74 -13.17 1.93
N ASP A 239 26.39 -14.29 2.19
CA ASP A 239 25.74 -15.49 2.76
C ASP A 239 25.22 -15.24 4.19
N GLU A 240 25.71 -14.22 4.89
CA GLU A 240 25.24 -13.77 6.21
C GLU A 240 24.05 -12.79 6.11
N GLY A 241 23.62 -12.44 4.91
CA GLY A 241 22.53 -11.50 4.65
C GLY A 241 22.92 -10.03 4.84
N VAL A 242 24.20 -9.68 4.67
CA VAL A 242 24.68 -8.30 4.74
C VAL A 242 24.64 -7.68 3.35
N ALA A 243 23.79 -6.68 3.15
CA ALA A 243 23.77 -5.88 1.92
C ALA A 243 24.89 -4.83 1.96
N GLN A 244 25.75 -4.82 0.93
CA GLN A 244 26.87 -3.89 0.81
C GLN A 244 26.55 -2.79 -0.20
N VAL A 245 26.39 -1.56 0.28
CA VAL A 245 26.09 -0.37 -0.53
C VAL A 245 27.34 0.50 -0.61
N THR A 246 27.99 0.53 -1.77
CA THR A 246 29.16 1.38 -1.99
C THR A 246 28.78 2.59 -2.85
N LEU A 247 28.99 3.79 -2.29
CA LEU A 247 28.61 5.06 -2.87
C LEU A 247 29.84 5.87 -3.31
N ALA A 248 29.72 6.52 -4.45
CA ALA A 248 30.74 7.39 -5.04
C ALA A 248 30.12 8.70 -5.57
N PRO A 249 30.88 9.83 -5.60
CA PRO A 249 32.26 9.99 -5.11
C PRO A 249 32.31 10.08 -3.57
N ALA A 250 33.29 9.43 -2.94
CA ALA A 250 33.43 9.34 -1.50
C ALA A 250 33.40 10.70 -0.77
N LEU A 251 33.94 11.75 -1.39
CA LEU A 251 33.96 13.10 -0.79
C LEU A 251 32.56 13.71 -0.64
N ALA A 252 31.63 13.48 -1.57
CA ALA A 252 30.25 13.94 -1.46
C ALA A 252 29.54 13.19 -0.31
N VAL A 253 29.67 11.87 -0.28
CA VAL A 253 29.07 10.99 0.74
C VAL A 253 29.57 11.32 2.16
N THR A 254 30.87 11.58 2.33
CA THR A 254 31.44 11.88 3.67
C THR A 254 31.02 13.25 4.22
N ARG A 255 30.47 14.14 3.37
CA ARG A 255 29.95 15.46 3.77
C ARG A 255 28.47 15.41 4.16
N ALA A 256 27.75 14.37 3.80
CA ALA A 256 26.35 14.16 4.16
C ALA A 256 26.17 13.99 5.67
N ASP A 257 24.94 14.20 6.16
CA ASP A 257 24.57 13.71 7.47
C ASP A 257 24.55 12.17 7.42
N ARG A 258 25.56 11.57 8.03
CA ARG A 258 25.76 10.12 7.98
C ARG A 258 24.64 9.36 8.69
N GLY A 259 24.13 9.92 9.79
CA GLY A 259 23.07 9.29 10.56
C GLY A 259 21.79 9.18 9.73
N LEU A 260 21.37 10.27 9.09
CA LEU A 260 20.20 10.33 8.24
C LEU A 260 20.36 9.46 6.99
N LEU A 261 21.52 9.52 6.32
CA LEU A 261 21.81 8.71 5.13
C LEU A 261 21.72 7.21 5.42
N LEU A 262 22.37 6.76 6.50
CA LEU A 262 22.33 5.36 6.91
C LEU A 262 20.92 4.91 7.30
N ALA A 263 20.17 5.73 8.03
CA ALA A 263 18.80 5.43 8.42
C ALA A 263 17.87 5.33 7.20
N GLN A 264 18.02 6.21 6.20
CA GLN A 264 17.24 6.21 4.96
C GLN A 264 17.50 4.93 4.14
N ILE A 265 18.76 4.55 3.95
CA ILE A 265 19.14 3.35 3.20
C ILE A 265 18.73 2.08 3.97
N ASP A 266 19.00 2.00 5.27
CA ASP A 266 18.64 0.84 6.10
C ASP A 266 17.12 0.61 6.11
N ALA A 267 16.33 1.66 6.32
CA ALA A 267 14.87 1.55 6.32
C ALA A 267 14.31 1.01 5.00
N SER A 268 14.94 1.34 3.88
CA SER A 268 14.49 0.92 2.54
C SER A 268 14.93 -0.50 2.19
N LEU A 269 16.12 -0.93 2.64
CA LEU A 269 16.66 -2.26 2.33
C LEU A 269 16.29 -3.34 3.33
N ARG A 270 16.17 -3.01 4.62
CA ARG A 270 15.91 -3.97 5.69
C ARG A 270 14.63 -4.82 5.50
N PRO A 271 13.54 -4.30 4.90
CA PRO A 271 12.35 -5.11 4.62
C PRO A 271 12.53 -6.14 3.50
N VAL A 272 13.62 -6.09 2.73
CA VAL A 272 13.87 -7.02 1.63
C VAL A 272 14.20 -8.41 2.17
N PRO A 273 13.51 -9.47 1.72
CA PRO A 273 13.85 -10.84 2.12
C PRO A 273 15.33 -11.17 1.87
N GLY A 274 15.98 -11.83 2.81
CA GLY A 274 17.39 -12.17 2.74
C GLY A 274 18.34 -11.07 3.21
N ILE A 275 17.89 -9.83 3.47
CA ILE A 275 18.71 -8.76 4.01
C ILE A 275 18.52 -8.65 5.53
N GLY A 276 19.49 -9.13 6.28
CA GLY A 276 19.54 -9.04 7.75
C GLY A 276 20.18 -7.76 8.27
N SER A 277 21.12 -7.18 7.51
CA SER A 277 21.81 -5.92 7.85
C SER A 277 22.32 -5.21 6.61
N VAL A 278 22.63 -3.92 6.76
CA VAL A 278 23.10 -3.06 5.67
C VAL A 278 24.43 -2.42 6.10
N GLN A 279 25.44 -2.50 5.24
CA GLN A 279 26.70 -1.78 5.38
C GLN A 279 26.85 -0.80 4.22
N VAL A 280 27.12 0.47 4.53
CA VAL A 280 27.30 1.53 3.55
C VAL A 280 28.74 2.00 3.56
N PHE A 281 29.31 2.19 2.37
CA PHE A 281 30.69 2.62 2.17
C PHE A 281 30.75 3.91 1.33
N ALA A 282 31.66 4.79 1.68
CA ALA A 282 32.10 5.90 0.83
C ALA A 282 33.39 5.51 0.11
N GLY A 283 33.31 4.97 -1.09
CA GLY A 283 34.43 4.23 -1.70
C GLY A 283 34.79 3.02 -0.84
N ASP A 284 36.04 2.95 -0.36
CA ASP A 284 36.51 1.82 0.49
C ASP A 284 36.32 2.07 2.00
N VAL A 285 35.74 3.19 2.41
CA VAL A 285 35.61 3.58 3.82
C VAL A 285 34.22 3.29 4.34
N PRO A 286 34.06 2.41 5.34
CA PRO A 286 32.75 2.17 5.93
C PRO A 286 32.21 3.43 6.61
N LEU A 287 30.93 3.69 6.45
CA LEU A 287 30.22 4.78 7.12
C LEU A 287 29.67 4.28 8.46
N GLU A 288 29.88 5.09 9.48
CA GLU A 288 29.30 4.88 10.81
C GLU A 288 28.49 6.10 11.20
N GLY A 289 27.33 5.89 11.81
CA GLY A 289 26.43 6.93 12.28
C GLY A 289 25.10 6.32 12.73
N ALA A 290 24.30 7.09 13.40
CA ALA A 290 22.94 6.71 13.78
C ALA A 290 22.05 7.95 13.81
N ALA A 291 20.85 7.83 13.34
CA ALA A 291 19.75 8.76 13.56
C ALA A 291 18.52 7.99 14.06
N THR A 292 17.78 8.60 14.96
CA THR A 292 16.49 8.07 15.39
C THR A 292 15.39 8.79 14.64
N LEU A 293 14.75 8.07 13.73
CA LEU A 293 13.65 8.56 12.92
C LEU A 293 12.38 7.81 13.26
N GLU A 294 11.28 8.51 13.29
CA GLU A 294 9.98 7.91 13.49
C GLU A 294 9.43 7.35 12.17
N ARG A 295 8.54 6.36 12.27
CA ARG A 295 7.84 5.77 11.13
C ARG A 295 6.33 5.90 11.33
N GLY A 296 5.61 5.96 10.20
CA GLY A 296 4.16 6.07 10.19
C GLY A 296 3.40 4.86 10.78
N SER A 297 4.08 3.74 10.98
CA SER A 297 3.51 2.55 11.63
C SER A 297 3.28 2.67 13.14
N GLY A 298 3.67 3.79 13.78
CA GLY A 298 3.37 4.18 15.15
C GLY A 298 3.25 3.07 16.22
N ARG A 299 3.08 3.44 17.47
CA ARG A 299 2.71 2.46 18.52
C ARG A 299 1.24 2.04 18.33
N PRO A 300 0.88 0.77 18.54
CA PRO A 300 -0.52 0.36 18.56
C PRO A 300 -1.26 1.21 19.61
N SER A 301 -2.22 2.00 19.17
CA SER A 301 -3.14 2.73 20.03
C SER A 301 -4.46 1.96 20.13
N ASN A 302 -5.24 2.21 21.15
CA ASN A 302 -6.57 1.65 21.26
C ASN A 302 -7.51 2.35 20.27
N VAL A 303 -8.43 1.61 19.65
CA VAL A 303 -9.50 2.22 18.88
C VAL A 303 -10.41 3.00 19.80
N GLU A 304 -10.71 4.24 19.43
CA GLU A 304 -11.66 5.10 20.11
C GLU A 304 -12.96 5.19 19.29
N PHE A 305 -14.09 5.37 19.95
CA PHE A 305 -15.39 5.53 19.30
C PHE A 305 -16.37 6.30 20.21
N LEU A 306 -17.44 6.81 19.64
CA LEU A 306 -18.54 7.37 20.41
C LEU A 306 -19.43 6.25 20.93
N GLN A 307 -19.80 6.34 22.23
CA GLN A 307 -20.79 5.49 22.86
C GLN A 307 -21.53 6.32 23.95
N ASP A 308 -22.86 6.31 23.90
CA ASP A 308 -23.70 7.04 24.89
C ASP A 308 -23.25 8.50 25.08
N ASP A 309 -23.01 9.24 23.98
CA ASP A 309 -22.53 10.63 23.96
C ASP A 309 -21.16 10.86 24.66
N GLY A 310 -20.35 9.81 24.84
CA GLY A 310 -19.00 9.86 25.37
C GLY A 310 -17.97 9.30 24.37
N ILE A 311 -16.71 9.73 24.46
CA ILE A 311 -15.59 9.10 23.74
C ILE A 311 -15.02 8.02 24.65
N VAL A 312 -15.01 6.78 24.17
CA VAL A 312 -14.46 5.61 24.86
C VAL A 312 -13.33 5.00 24.04
N ALA A 313 -12.37 4.39 24.71
CA ALA A 313 -11.30 3.60 24.09
C ALA A 313 -11.52 2.11 24.40
N LEU A 314 -11.20 1.24 23.45
CA LEU A 314 -11.26 -0.21 23.67
C LEU A 314 -9.96 -0.68 24.35
N VAL A 315 -9.99 -0.83 25.67
CA VAL A 315 -8.85 -1.26 26.49
C VAL A 315 -9.06 -2.71 26.89
N ASP A 316 -8.13 -3.59 26.55
CA ASP A 316 -8.21 -5.03 26.85
C ASP A 316 -9.54 -5.71 26.46
N GLY A 317 -10.22 -5.17 25.44
CA GLY A 317 -11.49 -5.68 24.93
C GLY A 317 -12.74 -5.06 25.59
N GLU A 318 -12.58 -4.17 26.55
CA GLU A 318 -13.68 -3.47 27.25
C GLU A 318 -13.67 -1.97 26.88
N PRO A 319 -14.85 -1.33 26.70
CA PRO A 319 -14.93 0.11 26.47
C PRO A 319 -14.69 0.88 27.77
N GLU A 320 -13.67 1.73 27.80
CA GLU A 320 -13.33 2.59 28.91
C GLU A 320 -13.43 4.08 28.49
N PRO A 321 -14.01 4.97 29.29
CA PRO A 321 -14.03 6.40 29.01
C PRO A 321 -12.61 6.95 28.83
N VAL A 322 -12.39 7.76 27.78
CA VAL A 322 -11.12 8.45 27.60
C VAL A 322 -10.96 9.49 28.72
N PRO A 323 -9.88 9.42 29.51
CA PRO A 323 -9.75 10.27 30.69
C PRO A 323 -9.55 11.75 30.32
N GLY A 324 -9.99 12.65 31.23
CA GLY A 324 -9.75 14.10 31.11
C GLY A 324 -10.69 14.84 30.16
N LEU A 325 -11.65 14.16 29.52
CA LEU A 325 -12.65 14.79 28.68
C LEU A 325 -13.84 15.33 29.49
N GLY A 326 -14.43 16.39 28.98
CA GLY A 326 -15.66 16.98 29.50
C GLY A 326 -16.91 16.32 28.89
N ALA A 327 -18.09 16.73 29.36
CA ALA A 327 -19.38 16.24 28.87
C ALA A 327 -19.66 16.69 27.44
N LEU A 328 -20.24 15.82 26.61
CA LEU A 328 -20.53 16.04 25.19
C LEU A 328 -22.03 16.16 24.88
N ASP A 329 -22.90 15.84 25.82
CA ASP A 329 -24.36 15.63 25.65
C ASP A 329 -25.09 16.82 24.98
N SER A 330 -24.56 18.04 25.09
CA SER A 330 -25.18 19.23 24.47
C SER A 330 -24.59 19.61 23.11
N LEU A 331 -23.62 18.86 22.63
CA LEU A 331 -22.80 19.24 21.47
C LEU A 331 -23.10 18.46 20.19
N ASP A 332 -24.03 17.48 20.21
CA ASP A 332 -24.29 16.57 19.09
C ASP A 332 -22.96 16.03 18.51
N PRO A 333 -22.17 15.27 19.31
CA PRO A 333 -20.81 14.89 18.95
C PRO A 333 -20.80 13.91 17.79
N ARG A 334 -19.91 14.15 16.81
CA ARG A 334 -19.74 13.29 15.62
C ARG A 334 -18.27 13.21 15.23
N SER A 335 -17.86 12.08 14.70
CA SER A 335 -16.55 11.88 14.08
C SER A 335 -15.38 12.44 14.91
N PRO A 336 -15.18 12.00 16.15
CA PRO A 336 -14.03 12.43 16.94
C PRO A 336 -12.73 12.03 16.27
N ALA A 337 -11.71 12.88 16.37
CA ALA A 337 -10.38 12.64 15.89
C ALA A 337 -9.35 13.25 16.83
N SER A 338 -8.17 12.64 16.92
CA SER A 338 -7.06 13.15 17.72
C SER A 338 -5.72 12.92 17.02
N ASN A 339 -4.69 13.66 17.43
CA ASN A 339 -3.32 13.32 17.11
C ASN A 339 -2.85 12.10 17.94
N GLU A 340 -1.67 11.57 17.64
CA GLU A 340 -1.18 10.30 18.21
C GLU A 340 -1.10 10.30 19.73
N ASP A 341 -0.66 11.39 20.36
CA ASP A 341 -0.53 11.53 21.82
C ASP A 341 -1.81 12.00 22.52
N GLY A 342 -2.88 12.28 21.75
CA GLY A 342 -4.17 12.76 22.27
C GLY A 342 -4.14 14.18 22.84
N SER A 343 -3.06 14.95 22.63
CA SER A 343 -2.96 16.34 23.11
C SER A 343 -3.87 17.30 22.34
N VAL A 344 -4.19 16.97 21.10
CA VAL A 344 -5.17 17.69 20.29
C VAL A 344 -6.32 16.74 19.95
N ARG A 345 -7.52 17.09 20.41
CA ARG A 345 -8.74 16.33 20.13
C ARG A 345 -9.80 17.25 19.56
N VAL A 346 -10.41 16.84 18.48
CA VAL A 346 -11.46 17.57 17.78
C VAL A 346 -12.64 16.67 17.48
N MET A 347 -13.79 17.27 17.22
CA MET A 347 -15.00 16.58 16.78
C MET A 347 -15.85 17.51 15.93
N LEU A 348 -16.79 16.98 15.20
CA LEU A 348 -17.90 17.76 14.70
C LEU A 348 -18.95 17.93 15.80
N SER A 349 -19.35 19.16 16.06
CA SER A 349 -20.50 19.52 16.87
C SER A 349 -21.68 19.75 15.91
N GLY A 350 -22.51 18.73 15.74
CA GLY A 350 -23.47 18.65 14.64
C GLY A 350 -22.79 18.60 13.27
N PRO A 351 -23.54 18.81 12.17
CA PRO A 351 -23.01 18.66 10.81
C PRO A 351 -22.25 19.89 10.28
N SER A 352 -22.14 20.96 11.06
CA SER A 352 -21.70 22.27 10.56
C SER A 352 -20.61 22.96 11.36
N THR A 353 -20.15 22.39 12.46
CA THR A 353 -19.11 23.01 13.29
C THR A 353 -18.02 22.00 13.63
N LEU A 354 -16.78 22.31 13.28
CA LEU A 354 -15.61 21.64 13.81
C LEU A 354 -15.18 22.36 15.09
N SER A 355 -15.06 21.62 16.18
CA SER A 355 -14.65 22.16 17.49
C SER A 355 -13.60 21.26 18.15
N THR A 356 -12.89 21.82 19.13
CA THR A 356 -12.11 21.01 20.07
C THR A 356 -13.06 20.17 20.93
N VAL A 357 -12.63 18.99 21.37
CA VAL A 357 -13.33 18.22 22.39
C VAL A 357 -13.15 18.94 23.73
N PRO A 358 -14.23 19.20 24.49
CA PRO A 358 -14.12 19.83 25.81
C PRO A 358 -13.29 18.95 26.76
N THR A 359 -12.56 19.58 27.65
CA THR A 359 -11.83 18.91 28.75
C THR A 359 -12.56 19.10 30.05
N ALA A 360 -12.13 18.43 31.11
CA ALA A 360 -12.70 18.63 32.46
C ALA A 360 -12.64 20.10 32.91
N ASP A 361 -11.63 20.85 32.45
CA ASP A 361 -11.37 22.23 32.86
C ASP A 361 -11.66 23.27 31.77
N GLY A 362 -11.99 22.84 30.54
CA GLY A 362 -12.11 23.71 29.36
C GLY A 362 -13.32 23.40 28.48
N ALA A 363 -14.05 24.43 28.07
CA ALA A 363 -15.16 24.30 27.13
C ALA A 363 -14.64 24.03 25.70
N ALA A 364 -15.51 23.43 24.87
CA ALA A 364 -15.24 23.28 23.43
C ALA A 364 -15.04 24.66 22.77
N GLN A 365 -14.03 24.76 21.89
CA GLN A 365 -13.75 25.92 21.08
C GLN A 365 -14.11 25.64 19.63
N GLU A 366 -14.90 26.50 19.00
CA GLU A 366 -15.20 26.44 17.58
C GLU A 366 -13.95 26.78 16.75
N LEU A 367 -13.61 25.92 15.81
CA LEU A 367 -12.45 26.10 14.91
C LEU A 367 -12.87 26.47 13.49
N VAL A 368 -13.88 25.78 12.95
CA VAL A 368 -14.40 26.00 11.58
C VAL A 368 -15.91 25.84 11.59
N THR A 369 -16.61 26.73 10.88
CA THR A 369 -18.03 26.60 10.61
C THR A 369 -18.32 26.48 9.13
N GLY A 370 -19.36 25.74 8.76
CA GLY A 370 -19.77 25.54 7.37
C GLY A 370 -20.76 24.38 7.23
N ALA A 371 -21.64 24.44 6.28
CA ALA A 371 -22.61 23.38 6.04
C ALA A 371 -21.93 22.12 5.50
N GLY A 372 -22.25 20.95 6.06
CA GLY A 372 -21.80 19.65 5.58
C GLY A 372 -20.29 19.44 5.69
N LEU A 373 -19.67 19.85 6.78
CA LEU A 373 -18.26 19.56 7.02
C LEU A 373 -18.00 18.06 7.02
N VAL A 374 -16.89 17.64 6.39
CA VAL A 374 -16.47 16.23 6.40
C VAL A 374 -15.78 15.88 7.73
N ALA A 375 -15.80 14.60 8.07
CA ALA A 375 -15.14 14.06 9.24
C ALA A 375 -13.67 14.54 9.35
N PRO A 376 -13.24 15.05 10.50
CA PRO A 376 -11.91 15.62 10.65
C PRO A 376 -10.80 14.56 10.70
N SER A 377 -9.58 15.00 10.40
CA SER A 377 -8.32 14.30 10.66
C SER A 377 -7.38 15.26 11.39
N VAL A 378 -6.61 14.78 12.35
CA VAL A 378 -5.62 15.61 13.05
C VAL A 378 -4.23 15.15 12.66
N ASP A 379 -3.38 16.09 12.20
CA ASP A 379 -2.01 15.78 11.86
C ASP A 379 -1.05 15.90 13.06
N ARG A 380 0.18 15.43 12.92
CA ARG A 380 1.20 15.47 13.96
C ARG A 380 1.63 16.89 14.38
N PHE A 381 1.30 17.91 13.58
CA PHE A 381 1.55 19.32 13.90
C PHE A 381 0.37 19.96 14.65
N GLY A 382 -0.66 19.17 14.96
CA GLY A 382 -1.85 19.62 15.68
C GLY A 382 -2.87 20.36 14.82
N TRP A 383 -2.76 20.33 13.48
CA TRP A 383 -3.78 20.88 12.60
C TRP A 383 -4.92 19.87 12.41
N ALA A 384 -6.14 20.33 12.66
CA ALA A 384 -7.36 19.60 12.37
C ALA A 384 -7.81 19.90 10.94
N TRP A 385 -7.85 18.90 10.10
CA TRP A 385 -8.22 18.98 8.68
C TRP A 385 -9.68 18.61 8.50
N THR A 386 -10.40 19.38 7.72
CA THR A 386 -11.76 19.08 7.28
C THR A 386 -11.95 19.64 5.86
N ALA A 387 -13.14 19.51 5.30
CA ALA A 387 -13.49 20.17 4.04
C ALA A 387 -14.92 20.69 4.09
N ARG A 388 -15.15 21.77 3.38
CA ARG A 388 -16.48 22.18 2.95
C ARG A 388 -16.72 21.58 1.58
N PRO A 389 -17.82 20.87 1.34
CA PRO A 389 -18.04 20.13 0.08
C PRO A 389 -17.83 20.98 -1.19
N SER A 390 -18.17 22.25 -1.15
CA SER A 390 -18.06 23.17 -2.31
C SER A 390 -16.89 24.15 -2.28
N SER A 391 -16.07 24.14 -1.21
CA SER A 391 -15.02 25.16 -0.99
C SER A 391 -13.64 24.56 -0.67
N GLY A 392 -13.52 23.23 -0.82
CA GLY A 392 -12.25 22.52 -0.66
C GLY A 392 -11.80 22.33 0.80
N LEU A 393 -10.51 22.06 0.96
CA LEU A 393 -9.88 21.67 2.21
C LEU A 393 -9.60 22.86 3.13
N VAL A 394 -9.85 22.68 4.42
CA VAL A 394 -9.54 23.64 5.48
C VAL A 394 -8.76 22.96 6.59
N ALA A 395 -7.69 23.56 7.06
CA ALA A 395 -6.96 23.15 8.25
C ALA A 395 -7.09 24.21 9.34
N ALA A 396 -7.34 23.81 10.57
CA ALA A 396 -7.52 24.71 11.69
C ALA A 396 -6.80 24.21 12.95
N ARG A 397 -6.41 25.12 13.81
CA ARG A 397 -5.77 24.86 15.09
C ARG A 397 -6.27 25.86 16.12
N ALA A 398 -6.38 25.47 17.39
CA ALA A 398 -6.97 26.32 18.42
C ALA A 398 -6.22 27.64 18.67
N ASP A 399 -4.93 27.66 18.40
CA ASP A 399 -4.03 28.79 18.61
C ASP A 399 -3.67 29.54 17.31
N ALA A 400 -4.28 29.20 16.18
CA ALA A 400 -4.00 29.82 14.88
C ALA A 400 -5.28 30.05 14.07
N ALA A 401 -5.22 30.97 13.12
CA ALA A 401 -6.31 31.15 12.16
C ALA A 401 -6.45 29.92 11.24
N ALA A 402 -7.69 29.60 10.88
CA ALA A 402 -7.95 28.55 9.92
C ALA A 402 -7.35 28.88 8.54
N VAL A 403 -6.74 27.90 7.90
CA VAL A 403 -6.06 28.02 6.60
C VAL A 403 -6.87 27.29 5.54
N GLN A 404 -7.16 27.96 4.43
CA GLN A 404 -7.67 27.31 3.23
C GLN A 404 -6.49 26.65 2.51
N VAL A 405 -6.47 25.33 2.42
CA VAL A 405 -5.40 24.59 1.74
C VAL A 405 -5.73 24.50 0.25
N SER A 406 -4.85 25.05 -0.60
CA SER A 406 -5.07 25.01 -2.04
C SER A 406 -4.77 23.64 -2.65
N ALA A 407 -5.60 23.21 -3.60
CA ALA A 407 -5.46 21.98 -4.36
C ALA A 407 -6.19 22.16 -5.69
N ASP A 408 -5.48 22.54 -6.74
CA ASP A 408 -6.07 22.89 -8.04
C ASP A 408 -6.87 21.73 -8.65
N TRP A 409 -6.42 20.51 -8.42
CA TRP A 409 -7.08 19.29 -8.89
C TRP A 409 -8.41 18.97 -8.16
N LEU A 410 -8.72 19.65 -7.06
CA LEU A 410 -10.01 19.56 -6.36
C LEU A 410 -11.02 20.62 -6.84
N GLU A 411 -10.65 21.50 -7.76
CA GLU A 411 -11.59 22.47 -8.30
C GLU A 411 -12.76 21.80 -9.00
N GLY A 412 -13.97 22.19 -8.65
CA GLY A 412 -15.21 21.58 -9.17
C GLY A 412 -15.55 20.18 -8.62
N ARG A 413 -14.78 19.69 -7.65
CA ARG A 413 -15.04 18.40 -6.99
C ARG A 413 -15.53 18.61 -5.54
N ALA A 414 -16.44 17.76 -5.10
CA ALA A 414 -16.92 17.72 -3.72
C ALA A 414 -16.06 16.74 -2.90
N VAL A 415 -15.36 17.24 -1.88
CA VAL A 415 -14.61 16.38 -0.96
C VAL A 415 -15.58 15.61 -0.08
N ARG A 416 -15.39 14.30 0.04
CA ARG A 416 -16.18 13.38 0.88
C ARG A 416 -15.44 12.91 2.12
N ALA A 417 -14.12 12.72 2.02
CA ALA A 417 -13.27 12.34 3.15
C ALA A 417 -11.85 12.88 2.97
N VAL A 418 -11.19 13.15 4.08
CA VAL A 418 -9.79 13.57 4.16
C VAL A 418 -9.11 12.86 5.31
N ARG A 419 -7.90 12.32 5.08
CA ARG A 419 -7.06 11.71 6.14
C ARG A 419 -5.60 12.04 5.89
N VAL A 420 -4.99 12.75 6.82
CA VAL A 420 -3.54 12.99 6.80
C VAL A 420 -2.82 11.76 7.31
N ALA A 421 -1.70 11.41 6.68
CA ALA A 421 -0.84 10.33 7.15
C ALA A 421 -0.09 10.75 8.43
N ARG A 422 0.33 9.79 9.24
CA ARG A 422 1.06 10.03 10.50
C ARG A 422 2.38 10.79 10.31
N ASP A 423 3.02 10.62 9.14
CA ASP A 423 4.22 11.39 8.80
C ASP A 423 3.94 12.90 8.67
N GLY A 424 2.67 13.31 8.52
CA GLY A 424 2.27 14.69 8.34
C GLY A 424 2.63 15.29 6.98
N VAL A 425 3.11 14.46 6.05
CA VAL A 425 3.57 14.86 4.70
C VAL A 425 2.56 14.49 3.63
N ARG A 426 1.81 13.40 3.81
CA ARG A 426 0.89 12.86 2.83
C ARG A 426 -0.56 12.95 3.30
N VAL A 427 -1.48 13.15 2.37
CA VAL A 427 -2.93 13.19 2.65
C VAL A 427 -3.69 12.39 1.61
N ALA A 428 -4.63 11.56 2.07
CA ALA A 428 -5.60 10.86 1.25
C ALA A 428 -6.91 11.65 1.20
N VAL A 429 -7.46 11.83 0.01
CA VAL A 429 -8.69 12.58 -0.24
C VAL A 429 -9.64 11.75 -1.12
N VAL A 430 -10.85 11.54 -0.63
CA VAL A 430 -11.95 11.04 -1.46
C VAL A 430 -12.74 12.24 -1.96
N SER A 431 -12.90 12.35 -3.26
CA SER A 431 -13.65 13.44 -3.89
C SER A 431 -14.59 12.93 -4.99
N ALA A 432 -15.66 13.68 -5.27
CA ALA A 432 -16.63 13.38 -6.32
C ALA A 432 -16.75 14.55 -7.28
N GLY A 433 -16.66 14.28 -8.57
CA GLY A 433 -16.79 15.25 -9.67
C GLY A 433 -17.66 14.71 -10.80
N ALA A 434 -17.68 15.41 -11.92
CA ALA A 434 -18.42 15.01 -13.12
C ALA A 434 -17.91 13.68 -13.72
N ASP A 435 -16.64 13.37 -13.50
CA ASP A 435 -15.92 12.16 -13.91
C ASP A 435 -16.00 11.02 -12.87
N GLY A 436 -16.88 11.16 -11.88
CA GLY A 436 -17.11 10.17 -10.84
C GLY A 436 -16.34 10.42 -9.53
N VAL A 437 -16.29 9.37 -8.70
CA VAL A 437 -15.58 9.38 -7.41
C VAL A 437 -14.11 9.03 -7.63
N GLN A 438 -13.26 9.70 -6.88
CA GLN A 438 -11.82 9.51 -6.94
C GLN A 438 -11.23 9.45 -5.53
N LEU A 439 -10.26 8.56 -5.37
CA LEU A 439 -9.38 8.50 -4.21
C LEU A 439 -7.98 8.92 -4.68
N ASP A 440 -7.51 10.00 -4.14
CA ASP A 440 -6.23 10.60 -4.49
C ASP A 440 -5.35 10.73 -3.26
N VAL A 441 -4.05 10.52 -3.42
CA VAL A 441 -3.04 10.80 -2.39
C VAL A 441 -2.14 11.92 -2.91
N ALA A 442 -1.93 12.93 -2.09
CA ALA A 442 -1.08 14.07 -2.44
C ALA A 442 -0.12 14.43 -1.32
N ALA A 443 0.97 15.07 -1.66
CA ALA A 443 1.92 15.62 -0.72
C ALA A 443 1.44 16.98 -0.18
N ILE A 444 1.72 17.26 1.09
CA ILE A 444 1.38 18.49 1.78
C ILE A 444 2.61 19.40 1.82
N THR A 445 2.56 20.53 1.14
CA THR A 445 3.57 21.58 1.30
C THR A 445 3.21 22.46 2.50
N ARG A 446 4.17 22.66 3.40
CA ARG A 446 4.01 23.45 4.63
C ARG A 446 4.94 24.66 4.63
N ASP A 447 4.58 25.65 5.43
CA ASP A 447 5.50 26.75 5.75
C ASP A 447 6.49 26.36 6.87
N GLU A 448 7.43 27.27 7.19
CA GLU A 448 8.45 27.06 8.22
C GLU A 448 7.88 26.81 9.63
N SER A 449 6.62 27.21 9.88
CA SER A 449 5.92 26.98 11.16
C SER A 449 5.15 25.65 11.19
N GLY A 450 5.21 24.85 10.12
CA GLY A 450 4.45 23.61 9.95
C GLY A 450 3.01 23.82 9.49
N GLY A 451 2.60 25.04 9.17
CA GLY A 451 1.27 25.36 8.66
C GLY A 451 1.07 24.83 7.24
N PRO A 452 -0.03 24.08 6.96
CA PRO A 452 -0.28 23.56 5.63
C PRO A 452 -0.66 24.67 4.67
N GLN A 453 -0.08 24.69 3.45
CA GLN A 453 -0.29 25.71 2.45
C GLN A 453 -1.03 25.19 1.22
N ARG A 454 -0.52 24.13 0.62
CA ARG A 454 -1.07 23.54 -0.60
C ARG A 454 -0.82 22.03 -0.68
N LEU A 455 -1.58 21.38 -1.52
CA LEU A 455 -1.33 20.01 -1.94
C LEU A 455 -0.59 19.99 -3.29
N GLY A 456 0.37 19.09 -3.42
CA GLY A 456 1.04 18.78 -4.68
C GLY A 456 0.11 18.10 -5.68
N ALA A 457 0.67 17.70 -6.83
CA ALA A 457 -0.03 16.88 -7.81
C ALA A 457 -0.44 15.53 -7.17
N PRO A 458 -1.67 15.06 -7.41
CA PRO A 458 -2.15 13.83 -6.80
C PRO A 458 -1.64 12.59 -7.53
N VAL A 459 -1.53 11.49 -6.78
CA VAL A 459 -1.45 10.13 -7.32
C VAL A 459 -2.79 9.45 -7.10
N ARG A 460 -3.36 8.88 -8.17
CA ARG A 460 -4.60 8.13 -8.11
C ARG A 460 -4.34 6.78 -7.44
N ALA A 461 -5.10 6.47 -6.38
CA ALA A 461 -5.16 5.15 -5.77
C ALA A 461 -6.56 4.56 -5.96
N GLY A 462 -6.66 3.22 -5.95
CA GLY A 462 -7.96 2.56 -6.05
C GLY A 462 -8.73 2.89 -7.33
N ALA A 463 -8.08 2.92 -8.48
CA ALA A 463 -8.71 3.25 -9.76
C ALA A 463 -9.81 2.26 -10.17
N SER A 464 -9.83 1.06 -9.57
CA SER A 464 -10.88 0.06 -9.71
C SER A 464 -12.14 0.37 -8.88
N LEU A 465 -12.13 1.38 -8.01
CA LEU A 465 -13.30 1.79 -7.22
C LEU A 465 -14.21 2.71 -8.04
N VAL A 466 -15.48 2.37 -8.11
CA VAL A 466 -16.53 3.19 -8.75
C VAL A 466 -17.24 4.12 -7.76
N ASP A 467 -17.11 3.85 -6.45
CA ASP A 467 -17.60 4.70 -5.36
C ASP A 467 -16.71 4.56 -4.13
N ALA A 468 -16.59 5.65 -3.34
CA ALA A 468 -15.89 5.68 -2.07
C ALA A 468 -16.50 6.78 -1.17
N SER A 469 -16.59 6.50 0.13
CA SER A 469 -17.22 7.40 1.10
C SER A 469 -16.34 7.71 2.32
N SER A 470 -15.45 6.81 2.69
CA SER A 470 -14.56 6.94 3.85
C SER A 470 -13.18 6.37 3.53
N VAL A 471 -12.15 6.96 4.10
CA VAL A 471 -10.76 6.53 3.96
C VAL A 471 -10.01 6.69 5.28
N VAL A 472 -9.13 5.73 5.59
CA VAL A 472 -8.18 5.78 6.71
C VAL A 472 -6.85 5.16 6.27
N TRP A 473 -5.75 5.54 6.91
CA TRP A 473 -4.46 4.87 6.75
C TRP A 473 -4.45 3.60 7.60
N ALA A 474 -4.49 2.43 6.96
CA ALA A 474 -4.39 1.14 7.65
C ALA A 474 -2.94 0.77 7.93
N GLU A 475 -2.03 1.18 7.04
CA GLU A 475 -0.58 0.98 7.13
C GLU A 475 0.14 2.22 6.57
N GLU A 476 1.48 2.24 6.63
CA GLU A 476 2.27 3.39 6.14
C GLU A 476 1.96 3.78 4.69
N SER A 477 1.66 2.81 3.82
CA SER A 477 1.39 3.03 2.40
C SER A 477 0.12 2.34 1.90
N THR A 478 -0.74 1.89 2.83
CA THR A 478 -2.00 1.22 2.49
C THR A 478 -3.18 1.92 3.15
N LEU A 479 -4.14 2.29 2.35
CA LEU A 479 -5.41 2.85 2.80
C LEU A 479 -6.44 1.74 3.01
N ALA A 480 -7.34 1.90 3.98
CA ALA A 480 -8.60 1.18 4.03
C ALA A 480 -9.73 2.14 3.64
N VAL A 481 -10.62 1.70 2.78
CA VAL A 481 -11.65 2.54 2.15
C VAL A 481 -12.99 1.85 2.21
N ILE A 482 -14.02 2.53 2.71
CA ILE A 482 -15.39 2.09 2.44
C ILE A 482 -15.75 2.54 1.04
N GLY A 483 -15.95 1.59 0.16
CA GLY A 483 -16.19 1.86 -1.25
C GLY A 483 -16.86 0.70 -1.96
N ARG A 484 -16.95 0.82 -3.28
CA ARG A 484 -17.52 -0.19 -4.17
C ARG A 484 -16.69 -0.27 -5.44
N SER A 485 -16.34 -1.49 -5.83
CA SER A 485 -15.77 -1.80 -7.15
C SER A 485 -16.85 -2.45 -8.03
N THR A 486 -17.14 -3.72 -7.74
CA THR A 486 -18.22 -4.50 -8.36
C THR A 486 -19.10 -5.04 -7.24
N GLY A 487 -20.39 -4.96 -7.25
CA GLY A 487 -21.26 -5.48 -6.18
C GLY A 487 -21.58 -4.46 -5.07
N ASN A 488 -21.69 -4.92 -3.82
CA ASN A 488 -22.08 -4.10 -2.68
C ASN A 488 -20.91 -3.27 -2.13
N ALA A 489 -21.21 -2.30 -1.26
CA ALA A 489 -20.18 -1.58 -0.53
C ALA A 489 -19.43 -2.52 0.43
N ALA A 490 -18.11 -2.41 0.44
CA ALA A 490 -17.23 -3.20 1.29
C ALA A 490 -16.04 -2.33 1.75
N VAL A 491 -15.21 -2.87 2.63
CA VAL A 491 -13.90 -2.30 2.92
C VAL A 491 -12.91 -2.81 1.87
N HIS A 492 -12.19 -1.90 1.27
CA HIS A 492 -11.11 -2.19 0.32
C HIS A 492 -9.77 -1.78 0.93
N LEU A 493 -8.77 -2.64 0.80
CA LEU A 493 -7.37 -2.26 1.04
C LEU A 493 -6.80 -1.72 -0.27
N VAL A 494 -6.33 -0.50 -0.21
CA VAL A 494 -5.86 0.26 -1.38
C VAL A 494 -4.44 0.73 -1.09
N PRO A 495 -3.41 -0.01 -1.54
CA PRO A 495 -2.05 0.49 -1.52
C PRO A 495 -1.94 1.77 -2.37
N VAL A 496 -1.13 2.73 -1.95
CA VAL A 496 -0.92 3.99 -2.71
C VAL A 496 -0.38 3.70 -4.11
N ALA A 497 0.47 2.68 -4.24
CA ALA A 497 1.01 2.19 -5.51
C ALA A 497 0.94 0.65 -5.53
N GLY A 498 -0.25 0.11 -5.76
CA GLY A 498 -0.47 -1.34 -5.80
C GLY A 498 -1.92 -1.70 -6.07
N PRO A 499 -2.23 -3.00 -6.24
CA PRO A 499 -3.56 -3.45 -6.59
C PRO A 499 -4.55 -3.33 -5.42
N THR A 500 -5.76 -2.86 -5.71
CA THR A 500 -6.86 -2.80 -4.76
C THR A 500 -7.37 -4.22 -4.43
N ARG A 501 -7.61 -4.48 -3.15
CA ARG A 501 -8.13 -5.76 -2.66
C ARG A 501 -9.38 -5.54 -1.79
N SER A 502 -10.48 -6.21 -2.13
CA SER A 502 -11.70 -6.18 -1.33
C SER A 502 -11.59 -7.12 -0.13
N LEU A 503 -12.08 -6.67 1.01
CA LEU A 503 -12.31 -7.51 2.19
C LEU A 503 -13.74 -8.08 2.15
N PRO A 504 -14.05 -9.13 2.94
CA PRO A 504 -15.41 -9.68 3.03
C PRO A 504 -16.45 -8.61 3.35
N GLU A 505 -17.63 -8.74 2.78
CA GLU A 505 -18.73 -7.80 2.98
C GLU A 505 -19.19 -7.78 4.45
N VAL A 506 -19.57 -6.61 4.92
CA VAL A 506 -20.25 -6.38 6.20
C VAL A 506 -21.59 -5.73 5.91
N ALA A 507 -22.68 -6.35 6.38
CA ALA A 507 -23.99 -5.76 6.24
C ALA A 507 -24.08 -4.45 7.06
N GLU A 508 -24.79 -3.45 6.50
CA GLU A 508 -25.06 -2.17 7.17
C GLU A 508 -23.78 -1.44 7.65
N LEU A 509 -22.72 -1.52 6.85
CA LEU A 509 -21.44 -0.87 7.11
C LEU A 509 -21.59 0.65 7.23
N ALA A 510 -21.15 1.22 8.38
CA ALA A 510 -21.34 2.64 8.71
C ALA A 510 -20.02 3.39 8.92
N GLY A 511 -19.09 2.85 9.71
CA GLY A 511 -17.85 3.52 10.09
C GLY A 511 -16.62 2.64 9.86
N LEU A 512 -15.46 3.29 9.78
CA LEU A 512 -14.16 2.65 9.49
C LEU A 512 -13.06 3.30 10.33
N ALA A 513 -12.26 2.47 11.00
CA ALA A 513 -11.01 2.85 11.63
C ALA A 513 -9.89 1.88 11.22
N GLY A 514 -8.69 2.39 11.02
CA GLY A 514 -7.52 1.60 10.66
C GLY A 514 -6.23 2.19 11.20
N SER A 515 -5.34 1.34 11.69
CA SER A 515 -4.00 1.70 12.13
C SER A 515 -3.14 0.44 12.29
N SER A 516 -1.89 0.48 11.86
CA SER A 516 -0.89 -0.59 12.07
C SER A 516 -1.43 -1.99 11.70
N SER A 517 -2.06 -2.13 10.53
CA SER A 517 -2.72 -3.35 10.01
C SER A 517 -3.96 -3.81 10.81
N VAL A 518 -4.39 -3.05 11.81
CA VAL A 518 -5.62 -3.35 12.56
C VAL A 518 -6.77 -2.53 11.98
N ILE A 519 -7.87 -3.20 11.63
CA ILE A 519 -9.04 -2.56 11.02
C ILE A 519 -10.28 -2.88 11.85
N TYR A 520 -11.04 -1.84 12.18
CA TYR A 520 -12.35 -1.94 12.77
C TYR A 520 -13.41 -1.28 11.88
N VAL A 521 -14.61 -1.81 11.95
CA VAL A 521 -15.79 -1.20 11.32
C VAL A 521 -16.93 -1.15 12.32
N THR A 522 -17.80 -0.14 12.15
CA THR A 522 -19.09 -0.13 12.82
C THR A 522 -20.21 -0.38 11.83
N THR A 523 -21.34 -0.89 12.32
CA THR A 523 -22.58 -1.06 11.56
C THR A 523 -23.61 -0.03 12.00
N THR A 524 -24.65 0.20 11.19
CA THR A 524 -25.78 1.08 11.58
C THR A 524 -26.54 0.60 12.81
N ALA A 525 -26.37 -0.68 13.19
CA ALA A 525 -26.89 -1.24 14.44
C ALA A 525 -25.99 -0.95 15.67
N GLY A 526 -24.86 -0.24 15.48
CA GLY A 526 -23.92 0.07 16.56
C GLY A 526 -23.04 -1.11 16.99
N GLU A 527 -22.87 -2.12 16.13
CA GLU A 527 -21.91 -3.21 16.38
C GLU A 527 -20.50 -2.76 15.98
N LEU A 528 -19.51 -3.04 16.83
CA LEU A 528 -18.09 -2.91 16.48
C LEU A 528 -17.54 -4.26 16.04
N ARG A 529 -16.89 -4.31 14.87
CA ARG A 529 -16.28 -5.53 14.32
C ARG A 529 -14.82 -5.29 13.98
N ARG A 530 -13.97 -6.27 14.25
CA ARG A 530 -12.54 -6.26 13.94
C ARG A 530 -12.25 -7.24 12.80
N PHE A 531 -11.43 -6.84 11.85
CA PHE A 531 -10.92 -7.76 10.83
C PHE A 531 -9.84 -8.67 11.43
N VAL A 532 -10.03 -10.00 11.32
CA VAL A 532 -9.11 -11.00 11.86
C VAL A 532 -8.88 -12.08 10.81
N GLY A 533 -7.65 -12.19 10.34
CA GLY A 533 -7.28 -13.15 9.30
C GLY A 533 -8.03 -12.92 7.99
N SER A 534 -9.16 -13.56 7.81
CA SER A 534 -9.97 -13.47 6.58
C SER A 534 -11.45 -13.14 6.84
N THR A 535 -11.82 -12.76 8.07
CA THR A 535 -13.24 -12.54 8.44
C THR A 535 -13.38 -11.39 9.43
N TRP A 536 -14.61 -10.92 9.60
CA TRP A 536 -14.98 -9.91 10.58
C TRP A 536 -15.49 -10.56 11.86
N ALA A 537 -14.78 -10.36 12.96
CA ALA A 537 -15.18 -10.81 14.28
C ALA A 537 -15.88 -9.65 15.03
N GLN A 538 -17.04 -9.92 15.64
CA GLN A 538 -17.70 -8.94 16.49
C GLN A 538 -16.91 -8.77 17.80
N VAL A 539 -16.75 -7.52 18.24
CA VAL A 539 -16.19 -7.19 19.56
C VAL A 539 -17.29 -7.38 20.61
N VAL A 540 -17.12 -8.40 21.43
CA VAL A 540 -18.12 -8.77 22.45
C VAL A 540 -18.16 -7.68 23.54
N GLY A 541 -19.35 -7.35 24.03
CA GLY A 541 -19.53 -6.33 25.09
C GLY A 541 -19.65 -4.89 24.60
N VAL A 542 -19.41 -4.63 23.31
CA VAL A 542 -19.56 -3.29 22.71
C VAL A 542 -20.88 -3.21 21.95
N THR A 543 -21.71 -2.23 22.31
CA THR A 543 -22.98 -1.90 21.63
C THR A 543 -23.11 -0.39 21.52
N GLY A 544 -23.81 0.10 20.48
CA GLY A 544 -23.99 1.54 20.27
C GLY A 544 -22.71 2.28 19.91
N ALA A 545 -21.72 1.55 19.36
CA ALA A 545 -20.48 2.16 18.87
C ALA A 545 -20.71 2.91 17.56
N ASP A 546 -20.26 4.17 17.50
CA ASP A 546 -20.30 5.00 16.31
C ASP A 546 -18.98 5.75 16.10
N TYR A 547 -18.71 6.16 14.87
CA TYR A 547 -17.51 6.93 14.47
C TYR A 547 -16.19 6.37 15.04
N PRO A 548 -15.81 5.12 14.73
CA PRO A 548 -14.57 4.56 15.21
C PRO A 548 -13.37 5.32 14.62
N SER A 549 -12.34 5.55 15.42
CA SER A 549 -11.11 6.23 15.02
C SER A 549 -9.91 5.71 15.80
N PHE A 550 -8.73 5.88 15.24
CA PHE A 550 -7.47 5.73 15.98
C PHE A 550 -6.84 7.10 16.20
N PRO A 551 -6.19 7.35 17.35
CA PRO A 551 -5.31 8.49 17.52
C PRO A 551 -4.19 8.51 16.46
N GLY A 552 -4.00 9.66 15.76
CA GLY A 552 -2.97 9.89 14.74
C GLY A 552 -3.35 9.66 13.29
#